data_9bf7d076fa52580f0f3024a3794a5763
#
_entry.id   9bf7d076fa52580f0f3024a3794a5763
#
_cell.length_a   1.000
_cell.length_b   1.000
_cell.length_c   1.000
_cell.angle_alpha   90.00
_cell.angle_beta   90.00
_cell.angle_gamma   90.00
#
_symmetry.space_group_name_H-M   'P 1'
#
loop_
_entity.id
_entity.type
_entity.pdbx_description
1 polymer ?
#
loop_
_entity_poly.entity_id
_entity_poly.type
_entity_poly.pdbx_seq_one_letter_code
_entity_poly.pdbx_strand_id
1 'polypeptide(L)'
;VKLEGIYTQIEFHLHPEVDANLDLGGNTVSLALKSGEVWVFRHDGVAELSLEPSVYLERGRLQPRATKQIVLSWRVMEYGTRMRWSLAKAQDTALAVRDTLREEVSTIG
;
A
#
# COMPACT_ATOMS: atom_id res chain seq x y z
N VAL A 1 -3.22 21.09 -3.13
CA VAL A 1 -3.76 21.10 -1.78
C VAL A 1 -2.68 21.51 -0.80
N LYS A 2 -2.97 22.51 -0.03
CA LYS A 2 -2.05 22.96 1.01
C LYS A 2 -2.24 22.09 2.25
N LEU A 3 -1.21 21.36 2.62
CA LEU A 3 -1.23 20.54 3.82
C LEU A 3 -0.83 21.40 5.02
N GLU A 4 -1.68 21.44 6.02
CA GLU A 4 -1.39 22.12 7.27
C GLU A 4 -1.19 21.12 8.38
N GLY A 5 -0.13 21.30 9.17
CA GLY A 5 0.21 20.39 10.25
C GLY A 5 1.20 19.33 9.83
N ILE A 6 1.32 18.33 10.65
CA ILE A 6 2.23 17.22 10.41
C ILE A 6 1.43 16.04 9.87
N TYR A 7 1.88 15.51 8.76
CA TYR A 7 1.29 14.33 8.15
C TYR A 7 2.26 13.18 8.21
N THR A 8 1.72 12.01 8.42
CA THR A 8 2.46 10.76 8.38
C THR A 8 1.89 9.91 7.26
N GLN A 9 2.75 9.23 6.54
CA GLN A 9 2.29 8.29 5.54
C GLN A 9 3.05 6.98 5.64
N ILE A 10 2.38 5.92 5.26
CA ILE A 10 2.95 4.59 5.11
C ILE A 10 2.83 4.21 3.65
N GLU A 11 3.92 3.77 3.07
CA GLU A 11 3.96 3.34 1.68
C GLU A 11 4.23 1.85 1.63
N PHE A 12 3.39 1.13 0.88
CA PHE A 12 3.55 -0.30 0.66
C PHE A 12 3.89 -0.49 -0.81
N HIS A 13 5.14 -0.79 -1.08
CA HIS A 13 5.63 -0.96 -2.45
C HIS A 13 5.30 -2.34 -2.96
N LEU A 14 4.66 -2.40 -4.12
CA LEU A 14 4.21 -3.64 -4.70
C LEU A 14 5.20 -4.16 -5.73
N HIS A 15 5.25 -5.48 -5.85
CA HIS A 15 5.98 -6.11 -6.94
C HIS A 15 5.28 -5.80 -8.26
N PRO A 16 6.01 -5.60 -9.36
CA PRO A 16 5.40 -5.25 -10.65
C PRO A 16 4.40 -6.26 -11.20
N GLU A 17 4.49 -7.52 -10.77
CA GLU A 17 3.59 -8.57 -11.22
C GLU A 17 2.28 -8.62 -10.44
N VAL A 18 2.12 -7.77 -9.43
CA VAL A 18 0.88 -7.66 -8.66
C VAL A 18 -0.04 -6.67 -9.36
N ASP A 19 -1.25 -7.10 -9.67
CA ASP A 19 -2.26 -6.23 -10.21
C ASP A 19 -3.09 -5.66 -9.06
N ALA A 20 -2.94 -4.36 -8.82
CA ALA A 20 -3.58 -3.68 -7.72
C ALA A 20 -4.68 -2.76 -8.21
N ASN A 21 -5.84 -2.83 -7.57
CA ASN A 21 -6.99 -2.00 -7.92
C ASN A 21 -7.62 -1.42 -6.66
N LEU A 22 -7.83 -0.11 -6.69
CA LEU A 22 -8.52 0.59 -5.63
C LEU A 22 -10.02 0.34 -5.75
N ASP A 23 -10.65 -0.03 -4.64
CA ASP A 23 -12.08 -0.26 -4.60
C ASP A 23 -12.85 1.07 -4.68
N LEU A 24 -14.10 1.00 -5.17
CA LEU A 24 -14.93 2.17 -5.38
C LEU A 24 -15.15 3.02 -4.12
N GLY A 25 -15.16 2.38 -2.95
CA GLY A 25 -15.26 3.10 -1.69
C GLY A 25 -13.99 3.81 -1.26
N GLY A 26 -12.87 3.54 -1.91
CA GLY A 26 -11.60 4.15 -1.56
C GLY A 26 -10.96 3.62 -0.28
N ASN A 27 -11.51 2.58 0.30
CA ASN A 27 -11.04 2.04 1.59
C ASN A 27 -10.32 0.70 1.49
N THR A 28 -10.32 0.10 0.33
CA THR A 28 -9.69 -1.20 0.11
C THR A 28 -8.94 -1.23 -1.19
N VAL A 29 -7.90 -2.06 -1.22
CA VAL A 29 -7.16 -2.36 -2.44
C VAL A 29 -7.16 -3.86 -2.63
N SER A 30 -7.58 -4.31 -3.80
CA SER A 30 -7.47 -5.71 -4.15
C SER A 30 -6.15 -5.96 -4.89
N LEU A 31 -5.47 -7.02 -4.52
CA LEU A 31 -4.18 -7.42 -5.06
C LEU A 31 -4.33 -8.77 -5.71
N ALA A 32 -4.26 -8.80 -7.02
CA ALA A 32 -4.29 -10.06 -7.75
C ALA A 32 -2.86 -10.49 -8.06
N LEU A 33 -2.50 -11.66 -7.60
CA LEU A 33 -1.19 -12.22 -7.83
C LEU A 33 -1.20 -13.06 -9.11
N LYS A 34 -0.03 -13.22 -9.68
CA LYS A 34 0.15 -14.03 -10.87
C LYS A 34 -0.25 -15.49 -10.67
N SER A 35 -0.19 -15.96 -9.43
CA SER A 35 -0.63 -17.32 -9.06
C SER A 35 -2.15 -17.50 -9.12
N GLY A 36 -2.92 -16.43 -9.27
CA GLY A 36 -4.37 -16.46 -9.18
C GLY A 36 -4.92 -16.12 -7.82
N GLU A 37 -4.06 -15.96 -6.83
CA GLU A 37 -4.50 -15.55 -5.51
C GLU A 37 -4.94 -14.11 -5.52
N VAL A 38 -5.96 -13.80 -4.72
CA VAL A 38 -6.43 -12.44 -4.53
C VAL A 38 -6.34 -12.09 -3.05
N TRP A 39 -5.70 -11.00 -2.76
CA TRP A 39 -5.58 -10.48 -1.41
C TRP A 39 -6.27 -9.12 -1.32
N VAL A 40 -6.77 -8.80 -0.15
CA VAL A 40 -7.46 -7.53 0.09
C VAL A 40 -6.74 -6.77 1.18
N PHE A 41 -6.29 -5.58 0.84
CA PHE A 41 -5.70 -4.65 1.79
C PHE A 41 -6.79 -3.69 2.28
N ARG A 42 -6.90 -3.54 3.58
CA ARG A 42 -7.86 -2.64 4.23
C ARG A 42 -7.17 -1.83 5.30
N HIS A 43 -7.70 -0.67 5.55
CA HIS A 43 -7.29 0.13 6.70
C HIS A 43 -8.50 0.52 7.53
N ASP A 44 -8.20 0.86 8.78
CA ASP A 44 -9.19 1.35 9.73
C ASP A 44 -8.66 2.68 10.27
N GLY A 45 -9.51 3.70 10.31
CA GLY A 45 -9.15 5.01 10.80
C GLY A 45 -9.39 6.12 9.80
N VAL A 46 -8.69 7.23 10.02
CA VAL A 46 -8.91 8.47 9.29
C VAL A 46 -7.93 8.67 8.12
N ALA A 47 -7.18 7.65 7.77
CA ALA A 47 -6.22 7.76 6.69
C ALA A 47 -6.90 7.85 5.33
N GLU A 48 -6.25 8.55 4.43
CA GLU A 48 -6.58 8.50 3.03
C GLU A 48 -5.76 7.39 2.38
N LEU A 49 -6.44 6.57 1.59
CA LEU A 49 -5.85 5.46 0.86
C LEU A 49 -5.74 5.85 -0.60
N SER A 50 -4.58 5.65 -1.17
CA SER A 50 -4.38 5.87 -2.60
C SER A 50 -3.44 4.82 -3.20
N LEU A 51 -3.57 4.61 -4.51
CA LEU A 51 -2.60 3.87 -5.29
C LEU A 51 -1.83 4.88 -6.12
N GLU A 52 -0.50 4.84 -6.01
CA GLU A 52 0.35 5.78 -6.70
C GLU A 52 1.41 5.06 -7.51
N PRO A 53 1.92 5.68 -8.56
CA PRO A 53 3.02 5.10 -9.32
C PRO A 53 4.26 4.91 -8.47
N SER A 54 4.99 3.87 -8.73
CA SER A 54 6.25 3.57 -8.09
C SER A 54 7.18 2.89 -9.06
N VAL A 55 8.39 2.65 -8.64
CA VAL A 55 9.36 1.91 -9.43
C VAL A 55 9.94 0.76 -8.61
N TYR A 56 10.22 -0.31 -9.30
CA TYR A 56 10.82 -1.49 -8.71
C TYR A 56 12.19 -1.72 -9.33
N LEU A 57 13.20 -1.77 -8.48
CA LEU A 57 14.56 -2.04 -8.88
C LEU A 57 14.87 -3.50 -8.59
N GLU A 58 15.02 -4.27 -9.64
CA GLU A 58 15.32 -5.68 -9.54
C GLU A 58 16.80 -5.91 -9.68
N ARG A 59 17.35 -6.76 -8.82
CA ARG A 59 18.76 -7.09 -8.85
C ARG A 59 19.14 -7.71 -10.20
N GLY A 60 20.19 -7.18 -10.82
CA GLY A 60 20.63 -7.66 -12.12
C GLY A 60 19.95 -7.04 -13.32
N ARG A 61 18.97 -6.15 -13.11
CA ARG A 61 18.35 -5.41 -14.19
C ARG A 61 18.87 -3.98 -14.24
N LEU A 62 19.15 -3.52 -15.44
CA LEU A 62 19.64 -2.17 -15.67
C LEU A 62 18.54 -1.13 -15.63
N GLN A 63 17.31 -1.50 -15.91
CA GLN A 63 16.19 -0.57 -15.96
C GLN A 63 15.17 -0.88 -14.88
N PRO A 64 14.66 0.17 -14.20
CA PRO A 64 13.58 -0.01 -13.25
C PRO A 64 12.28 -0.41 -13.96
N ARG A 65 11.45 -1.16 -13.25
CA ARG A 65 10.13 -1.55 -13.75
C ARG A 65 9.07 -0.68 -13.10
N ALA A 66 8.10 -0.27 -13.89
CA ALA A 66 6.96 0.46 -13.36
C ALA A 66 6.11 -0.45 -12.47
N THR A 67 5.68 0.08 -11.35
CA THR A 67 4.77 -0.61 -10.43
C THR A 67 3.88 0.41 -9.75
N LYS A 68 3.18 -0.02 -8.72
CA LYS A 68 2.34 0.84 -7.89
C LYS A 68 2.73 0.68 -6.43
N GLN A 69 2.33 1.66 -5.64
CA GLN A 69 2.44 1.60 -4.20
C GLN A 69 1.10 1.97 -3.58
N ILE A 70 0.78 1.32 -2.47
CA ILE A 70 -0.36 1.69 -1.64
C ILE A 70 0.14 2.75 -0.68
N VAL A 71 -0.54 3.87 -0.62
CA VAL A 71 -0.18 4.96 0.30
C VAL A 71 -1.32 5.21 1.26
N LEU A 72 -1.01 5.13 2.55
CA LEU A 72 -1.90 5.56 3.61
C LEU A 72 -1.31 6.83 4.21
N SER A 73 -2.08 7.91 4.18
CA SER A 73 -1.64 9.17 4.75
C SER A 73 -2.69 9.72 5.72
N TRP A 74 -2.23 10.29 6.81
CA TRP A 74 -3.13 10.90 7.79
C TRP A 74 -2.42 12.02 8.54
N ARG A 75 -3.23 12.91 9.11
CA ARG A 75 -2.71 13.99 9.93
C ARG A 75 -2.40 13.48 11.33
N VAL A 76 -1.23 13.83 11.83
CA VAL A 76 -0.86 13.52 13.21
C VAL A 76 -1.62 14.44 14.13
N MET A 77 -2.39 13.86 15.04
CA MET A 77 -3.19 14.59 16.01
C MET A 77 -2.45 14.78 17.31
N GLU A 78 -2.78 15.86 18.02
CA GLU A 78 -2.14 16.23 19.28
C GLU A 78 -2.20 15.13 20.34
N TYR A 79 -3.28 14.37 20.35
CA TYR A 79 -3.50 13.29 21.33
C TYR A 79 -3.06 11.93 20.84
N GLY A 80 -2.32 11.90 19.76
CA GLY A 80 -1.92 10.66 19.15
C GLY A 80 -2.92 10.18 18.11
N THR A 81 -2.40 9.47 17.13
CA THR A 81 -3.20 8.91 16.04
C THR A 81 -2.92 7.44 15.94
N ARG A 82 -3.99 6.64 15.88
CA ARG A 82 -3.87 5.21 15.72
C ARG A 82 -4.33 4.82 14.31
N MET A 83 -3.50 4.07 13.62
CA MET A 83 -3.80 3.57 12.31
C MET A 83 -3.64 2.04 12.31
N ARG A 84 -4.63 1.36 11.77
CA ARG A 84 -4.58 -0.08 11.59
C ARG A 84 -4.76 -0.42 10.12
N TRP A 85 -4.06 -1.41 9.70
CA TRP A 85 -4.25 -1.97 8.38
C TRP A 85 -4.21 -3.49 8.47
N SER A 86 -4.79 -4.14 7.47
CA SER A 86 -4.81 -5.59 7.40
C SER A 86 -4.67 -6.04 5.97
N LEU A 87 -4.09 -7.20 5.81
CA LEU A 87 -3.97 -7.86 4.53
C LEU A 87 -4.53 -9.26 4.69
N ALA A 88 -5.63 -9.53 4.01
CA ALA A 88 -6.32 -10.79 4.13
C ALA A 88 -6.50 -11.41 2.76
N LYS A 89 -6.37 -12.72 2.71
CA LYS A 89 -6.56 -13.46 1.49
C LYS A 89 -8.05 -13.68 1.25
N ALA A 90 -8.50 -13.37 0.04
CA ALA A 90 -9.89 -13.57 -0.34
C ALA A 90 -10.21 -15.03 -0.61
N GLN A 91 -9.21 -15.81 -1.00
CA GLN A 91 -9.33 -17.26 -1.20
C GLN A 91 -8.17 -17.95 -0.54
N ASP A 92 -8.39 -19.22 -0.19
CA ASP A 92 -7.52 -19.92 0.72
C ASP A 92 -6.07 -20.10 0.28
N THR A 93 -5.20 -19.80 1.19
CA THR A 93 -3.83 -20.14 1.37
C THR A 93 -2.78 -19.83 0.38
N ALA A 94 -1.97 -18.95 0.60
CA ALA A 94 -0.59 -19.19 0.34
C ALA A 94 0.31 -18.15 0.89
N LEU A 95 1.39 -18.35 0.81
CA LEU A 95 2.53 -18.01 1.53
C LEU A 95 3.27 -16.85 1.03
N ALA A 96 3.11 -16.10 0.16
CA ALA A 96 4.11 -15.26 -0.44
C ALA A 96 3.83 -13.76 -0.47
N VAL A 97 2.88 -13.30 0.32
CA VAL A 97 2.53 -11.89 0.31
C VAL A 97 3.69 -11.00 0.75
N ARG A 98 4.54 -11.49 1.62
CA ARG A 98 5.70 -10.72 2.08
C ARG A 98 6.65 -10.34 0.96
N ASP A 99 6.72 -11.16 -0.08
CA ASP A 99 7.61 -10.92 -1.20
C ASP A 99 7.03 -9.93 -2.20
N THR A 100 5.72 -9.69 -2.14
CA THR A 100 5.03 -8.79 -3.05
C THR A 100 4.79 -7.41 -2.45
N LEU A 101 4.96 -7.27 -1.15
CA LEU A 101 4.66 -6.03 -0.44
C LEU A 101 5.84 -5.61 0.43
N ARG A 102 6.28 -4.39 0.28
CA ARG A 102 7.31 -3.80 1.14
C ARG A 102 6.77 -2.53 1.78
N GLU A 103 6.90 -2.47 3.09
CA GLU A 103 6.42 -1.34 3.88
C GLU A 103 7.52 -0.28 4.07
N GLU A 104 7.12 0.97 3.96
CA GLU A 104 8.00 2.09 4.19
C GLU A 104 7.21 3.20 4.89
N VAL A 105 7.75 3.72 5.98
CA VAL A 105 7.09 4.76 6.77
C VAL A 105 7.87 6.06 6.68
N SER A 106 7.17 7.14 6.41
CA SER A 106 7.78 8.46 6.40
C SER A 106 6.85 9.50 7.03
N THR A 107 7.45 10.54 7.58
CA THR A 107 6.72 11.65 8.19
C THR A 107 7.00 12.91 7.40
N ILE A 108 5.93 13.62 7.07
CA ILE A 108 5.98 14.85 6.29
C ILE A 108 5.37 15.96 7.13
N GLY A 109 6.14 17.01 7.33
CA GLY A 109 5.70 18.15 8.14
C GLY A 109 5.67 19.46 7.42
#